data_5c9d7930ad6844365b984c6437269e6f
#
_entry.id   5c9d7930ad6844365b984c6437269e6f
#
_cell.length_a   1.000
_cell.length_b   1.000
_cell.length_c   1.000
_cell.angle_alpha   90.00
_cell.angle_beta   90.00
_cell.angle_gamma   90.00
#
_symmetry.space_group_name_H-M   'P 1'
#
loop_
_entity.id
_entity.type
_entity.pdbx_description
1 polymer ?
#
loop_
_entity_poly.entity_id
_entity_poly.type
_entity_poly.pdbx_seq_one_letter_code
_entity_poly.pdbx_strand_id
1 'polypeptide(L)'
;MHTPVVEDEFSILFEKEHINIPHMFLPMSVHNTGNYVISLGNLCEWLGEKAESMGVDILPAIAGDQIAYNKDGSVGGVITGDFGIAKDGQHKSNYQPGIQIRAKQTIFTEGCRGSLTERIKKNY
;
A
#
# COMPACT_ATOMS: atom_id res chain seq x y z
N MET A 1 -5.36 3.65 19.60
CA MET A 1 -6.15 4.80 20.11
C MET A 1 -7.10 5.21 19.00
N HIS A 2 -8.38 5.33 19.27
CA HIS A 2 -9.43 5.69 18.31
C HIS A 2 -10.28 6.81 18.90
N THR A 3 -10.64 7.78 18.08
CA THR A 3 -11.46 8.92 18.49
C THR A 3 -12.78 8.83 17.71
N PRO A 4 -13.92 8.76 18.40
CA PRO A 4 -15.21 8.72 17.73
C PRO A 4 -15.46 10.04 16.99
N VAL A 5 -16.03 9.97 15.81
CA VAL A 5 -16.50 11.13 15.04
C VAL A 5 -17.85 11.54 15.59
N VAL A 6 -17.89 12.68 16.24
CA VAL A 6 -19.14 13.25 16.80
C VAL A 6 -19.79 14.24 15.85
N GLU A 7 -18.99 14.86 14.98
CA GLU A 7 -19.42 15.84 13.97
C GLU A 7 -18.48 15.77 12.77
N ASP A 8 -18.99 15.94 11.56
CA ASP A 8 -18.21 16.09 10.35
C ASP A 8 -18.82 17.19 9.47
N GLU A 9 -17.98 17.90 8.75
CA GLU A 9 -18.37 18.95 7.82
C GLU A 9 -17.75 18.71 6.45
N PHE A 10 -18.51 18.95 5.41
CA PHE A 10 -18.02 18.93 4.06
C PHE A 10 -17.99 20.34 3.49
N SER A 11 -16.78 20.84 3.18
CA SER A 11 -16.59 22.22 2.73
C SER A 11 -15.86 22.27 1.39
N ILE A 12 -16.30 23.18 0.53
CA ILE A 12 -15.55 23.59 -0.65
C ILE A 12 -14.67 24.77 -0.25
N LEU A 13 -13.37 24.65 -0.46
CA LEU A 13 -12.38 25.65 -0.08
C LEU A 13 -12.02 26.52 -1.27
N PHE A 14 -11.96 27.84 -1.05
CA PHE A 14 -11.44 28.86 -1.93
C PHE A 14 -10.21 29.51 -1.28
N GLU A 15 -9.54 30.42 -1.96
CA GLU A 15 -8.31 31.04 -1.44
C GLU A 15 -8.47 31.73 -0.07
N LYS A 16 -9.63 32.31 0.23
CA LYS A 16 -9.89 33.07 1.46
C LYS A 16 -11.20 32.71 2.17
N GLU A 17 -12.01 31.87 1.57
CA GLU A 17 -13.36 31.54 2.02
C GLU A 17 -13.62 30.06 1.89
N HIS A 18 -14.65 29.55 2.55
CA HIS A 18 -15.17 28.21 2.36
C HIS A 18 -16.70 28.23 2.35
N ILE A 19 -17.29 27.25 1.68
CA ILE A 19 -18.74 27.04 1.66
C ILE A 19 -19.01 25.64 2.19
N ASN A 20 -19.76 25.55 3.28
CA ASN A 20 -20.20 24.28 3.83
C ASN A 20 -21.38 23.74 3.03
N ILE A 21 -21.32 22.48 2.63
CA ILE A 21 -22.40 21.79 1.96
C ILE A 21 -23.20 20.99 3.02
N PRO A 22 -24.50 21.28 3.19
CA PRO A 22 -25.33 20.50 4.10
C PRO A 22 -25.34 19.01 3.74
N HIS A 23 -25.23 18.14 4.74
CA HIS A 23 -25.17 16.68 4.59
C HIS A 23 -26.31 16.08 3.79
N MET A 24 -27.49 16.71 3.82
CA MET A 24 -28.67 16.27 3.04
C MET A 24 -28.45 16.24 1.52
N PHE A 25 -27.45 17.00 1.04
CA PHE A 25 -27.09 17.04 -0.39
C PHE A 25 -25.93 16.09 -0.73
N LEU A 26 -25.40 15.38 0.26
CA LEU A 26 -24.25 14.50 0.11
C LEU A 26 -24.67 13.03 0.10
N PRO A 27 -23.96 12.17 -0.69
CA PRO A 27 -24.19 10.73 -0.63
C PRO A 27 -23.91 10.17 0.78
N MET A 28 -24.63 9.14 1.18
CA MET A 28 -24.42 8.44 2.46
C MET A 28 -22.98 8.00 2.69
N SER A 29 -22.22 7.72 1.63
CA SER A 29 -20.83 7.26 1.69
C SER A 29 -19.84 8.28 2.24
N VAL A 30 -20.21 9.57 2.32
CA VAL A 30 -19.36 10.63 2.88
C VAL A 30 -19.77 11.06 4.29
N HIS A 31 -20.82 10.42 4.86
CA HIS A 31 -21.24 10.67 6.23
C HIS A 31 -20.37 9.85 7.20
N ASN A 32 -19.72 10.51 8.12
CA ASN A 32 -18.75 9.87 9.03
C ASN A 32 -19.20 9.85 10.50
N THR A 33 -20.34 10.45 10.84
CA THR A 33 -20.89 10.41 12.21
C THR A 33 -21.07 8.97 12.67
N GLY A 34 -20.51 8.63 13.83
CA GLY A 34 -20.47 7.28 14.37
C GLY A 34 -19.28 6.41 13.92
N ASN A 35 -18.47 6.89 12.99
CA ASN A 35 -17.20 6.27 12.63
C ASN A 35 -16.09 6.67 13.63
N TYR A 36 -14.87 6.24 13.38
CA TYR A 36 -13.71 6.53 14.21
C TYR A 36 -12.56 7.10 13.38
N VAL A 37 -11.91 8.12 13.91
CA VAL A 37 -10.61 8.57 13.40
C VAL A 37 -9.53 7.69 14.02
N ILE A 38 -8.71 7.06 13.17
CA ILE A 38 -7.63 6.17 13.59
C ILE A 38 -6.32 6.55 12.88
N SER A 39 -5.20 6.17 13.47
CA SER A 39 -3.92 6.18 12.76
C SER A 39 -3.86 4.96 11.83
N LEU A 40 -3.75 5.20 10.53
CA LEU A 40 -3.60 4.12 9.55
C LEU A 40 -2.28 3.36 9.75
N GLY A 41 -1.21 4.05 10.19
CA GLY A 41 0.07 3.42 10.53
C GLY A 41 -0.09 2.39 11.65
N ASN A 42 -0.74 2.77 12.75
CA ASN A 42 -1.00 1.86 13.87
C ASN A 42 -1.89 0.67 13.46
N LEU A 43 -2.87 0.91 12.58
CA LEU A 43 -3.70 -0.17 12.04
C LEU A 43 -2.87 -1.15 11.21
N CYS A 44 -2.00 -0.64 10.34
CA CYS A 44 -1.12 -1.48 9.52
C CYS A 44 -0.13 -2.30 10.38
N GLU A 45 0.45 -1.68 11.42
CA GLU A 45 1.32 -2.38 12.37
C GLU A 45 0.58 -3.51 13.08
N TRP A 46 -0.59 -3.23 13.65
CA TRP A 46 -1.42 -4.24 14.30
C TRP A 46 -1.84 -5.37 13.34
N LEU A 47 -2.20 -5.03 12.09
CA LEU A 47 -2.53 -6.04 11.07
C LEU A 47 -1.30 -6.88 10.70
N GLY A 48 -0.12 -6.26 10.65
CA GLY A 48 1.15 -6.95 10.42
C GLY A 48 1.43 -7.99 11.49
N GLU A 49 1.40 -7.59 12.77
CA GLU A 49 1.57 -8.50 13.91
C GLU A 49 0.56 -9.66 13.87
N LYS A 50 -0.68 -9.36 13.48
CA LYS A 50 -1.72 -10.38 13.36
C LYS A 50 -1.42 -11.37 12.25
N ALA A 51 -0.97 -10.90 11.10
CA ALA A 51 -0.58 -11.74 9.97
C ALA A 51 0.61 -12.64 10.32
N GLU A 52 1.66 -12.09 10.95
CA GLU A 52 2.82 -12.87 11.42
C GLU A 52 2.41 -13.95 12.43
N SER A 53 1.50 -13.64 13.36
CA SER A 53 0.97 -14.64 14.31
C SER A 53 0.21 -15.78 13.62
N MET A 54 -0.22 -15.59 12.40
CA MET A 54 -0.89 -16.60 11.55
C MET A 54 0.08 -17.33 10.61
N GLY A 55 1.39 -17.07 10.71
CA GLY A 55 2.43 -17.70 9.91
C GLY A 55 2.69 -17.03 8.56
N VAL A 56 2.33 -15.77 8.40
CA VAL A 56 2.66 -14.98 7.20
C VAL A 56 4.00 -14.29 7.42
N ASP A 57 4.94 -14.47 6.48
CA ASP A 57 6.21 -13.73 6.50
C ASP A 57 5.98 -12.32 5.93
N ILE A 58 6.29 -11.30 6.73
CA ILE A 58 6.27 -9.91 6.30
C ILE A 58 7.69 -9.42 6.11
N LEU A 59 7.97 -8.86 4.93
CA LEU A 59 9.31 -8.40 4.56
C LEU A 59 9.29 -6.85 4.43
N PRO A 60 9.38 -6.11 5.54
CA PRO A 60 9.35 -4.66 5.50
C PRO A 60 10.59 -4.09 4.79
N ALA A 61 10.42 -2.96 4.10
CA ALA A 61 11.47 -2.27 3.35
C ALA A 61 12.08 -3.05 2.16
N ILE A 62 11.53 -4.21 1.81
CA ILE A 62 11.92 -4.95 0.61
C ILE A 62 10.94 -4.64 -0.50
N ALA A 63 11.40 -3.98 -1.55
CA ALA A 63 10.58 -3.63 -2.70
C ALA A 63 10.54 -4.76 -3.73
N GLY A 64 9.36 -5.09 -4.26
CA GLY A 64 9.27 -5.86 -5.49
C GLY A 64 9.74 -5.02 -6.67
N ASP A 65 10.78 -5.47 -7.38
CA ASP A 65 11.38 -4.74 -8.51
C ASP A 65 10.95 -5.31 -9.86
N GLN A 66 10.89 -6.63 -10.00
CA GLN A 66 10.55 -7.29 -11.25
C GLN A 66 9.55 -8.43 -11.04
N ILE A 67 8.87 -8.80 -12.11
CA ILE A 67 7.99 -9.95 -12.14
C ILE A 67 8.79 -11.16 -12.59
N ALA A 68 8.72 -12.24 -11.83
CA ALA A 68 9.28 -13.52 -12.22
C ALA A 68 8.24 -14.28 -13.06
N TYR A 69 8.55 -14.52 -14.33
CA TYR A 69 7.68 -15.30 -15.22
C TYR A 69 8.10 -16.76 -15.24
N ASN A 70 7.14 -17.63 -15.46
CA ASN A 70 7.33 -19.03 -15.79
C ASN A 70 7.68 -19.20 -17.28
N LYS A 71 8.07 -20.42 -17.69
CA LYS A 71 8.41 -20.72 -19.08
C LYS A 71 7.23 -20.56 -20.05
N ASP A 72 6.02 -20.69 -19.55
CA ASP A 72 4.76 -20.53 -20.30
C ASP A 72 4.28 -19.06 -20.37
N GLY A 73 5.04 -18.12 -19.80
CA GLY A 73 4.71 -16.71 -19.75
C GLY A 73 3.83 -16.29 -18.57
N SER A 74 3.31 -17.23 -17.78
CA SER A 74 2.51 -16.92 -16.60
C SER A 74 3.35 -16.30 -15.48
N VAL A 75 2.71 -15.53 -14.59
CA VAL A 75 3.39 -14.95 -13.41
C VAL A 75 3.70 -16.07 -12.41
N GLY A 76 4.97 -16.25 -12.10
CA GLY A 76 5.48 -17.27 -11.18
C GLY A 76 5.98 -16.70 -9.85
N GLY A 77 5.90 -15.37 -9.66
CA GLY A 77 6.35 -14.69 -8.45
C GLY A 77 6.91 -13.30 -8.69
N VAL A 78 7.76 -12.84 -7.79
CA VAL A 78 8.42 -11.53 -7.87
C VAL A 78 9.92 -11.65 -7.62
N ILE A 79 10.69 -10.72 -8.17
CA ILE A 79 12.10 -10.52 -7.85
C ILE A 79 12.18 -9.22 -7.06
N THR A 80 12.81 -9.26 -5.89
CA THR A 80 13.00 -8.07 -5.05
C THR A 80 14.17 -7.25 -5.58
N GLY A 81 14.13 -5.94 -5.31
CA GLY A 81 15.29 -5.08 -5.55
C GLY A 81 16.41 -5.35 -4.55
N ASP A 82 17.62 -4.92 -4.92
CA ASP A 82 18.75 -4.93 -4.01
C ASP A 82 18.51 -3.98 -2.84
N PHE A 83 18.90 -4.40 -1.66
CA PHE A 83 18.83 -3.59 -0.44
C PHE A 83 20.20 -3.03 -0.06
N GLY A 84 20.23 -1.83 0.54
CA GLY A 84 21.47 -1.24 1.04
C GLY A 84 22.35 -0.61 -0.04
N ILE A 85 21.77 -0.10 -1.12
CA ILE A 85 22.47 0.73 -2.10
C ILE A 85 22.36 2.21 -1.68
N ALA A 86 23.50 2.93 -1.70
CA ALA A 86 23.55 4.35 -1.46
C ALA A 86 23.10 5.14 -2.71
N LYS A 87 22.85 6.46 -2.57
CA LYS A 87 22.42 7.31 -3.69
C LYS A 87 23.42 7.41 -4.83
N ASP A 88 24.70 7.19 -4.53
CA ASP A 88 25.82 7.16 -5.49
C ASP A 88 26.03 5.78 -6.14
N GLY A 89 25.17 4.79 -5.83
CA GLY A 89 25.25 3.43 -6.33
C GLY A 89 26.18 2.51 -5.57
N GLN A 90 26.87 2.98 -4.53
CA GLN A 90 27.77 2.14 -3.73
C GLN A 90 27.01 1.25 -2.76
N HIS A 91 27.56 0.07 -2.49
CA HIS A 91 26.99 -0.85 -1.50
C HIS A 91 27.30 -0.37 -0.08
N LYS A 92 26.30 -0.27 0.76
CA LYS A 92 26.42 -0.01 2.20
C LYS A 92 26.84 -1.29 2.92
N SER A 93 27.20 -1.16 4.21
CA SER A 93 27.58 -2.32 5.05
C SER A 93 26.44 -3.36 5.22
N ASN A 94 25.20 -2.96 5.02
CA ASN A 94 24.00 -3.80 5.08
C ASN A 94 23.47 -4.19 3.69
N TYR A 95 24.30 -4.15 2.65
CA TYR A 95 23.91 -4.56 1.30
C TYR A 95 23.48 -6.04 1.28
N GLN A 96 22.36 -6.27 0.62
CA GLN A 96 21.82 -7.59 0.32
C GLN A 96 21.31 -7.60 -1.12
N PRO A 97 21.72 -8.58 -1.94
CA PRO A 97 21.19 -8.70 -3.30
C PRO A 97 19.72 -9.08 -3.28
N GLY A 98 18.99 -8.66 -4.30
CA GLY A 98 17.61 -9.06 -4.51
C GLY A 98 17.47 -10.58 -4.62
N ILE A 99 16.33 -11.08 -4.16
CA ILE A 99 15.97 -12.50 -4.20
C ILE A 99 14.74 -12.73 -5.08
N GLN A 100 14.66 -13.91 -5.67
CA GLN A 100 13.47 -14.34 -6.39
C GLN A 100 12.55 -15.13 -5.45
N ILE A 101 11.35 -14.60 -5.22
CA ILE A 101 10.30 -15.24 -4.44
C ILE A 101 9.31 -15.88 -5.43
N ARG A 102 9.16 -17.19 -5.37
CA ARG A 102 8.22 -17.94 -6.21
C ARG A 102 6.97 -18.32 -5.44
N ALA A 103 5.84 -18.25 -6.09
CA ALA A 103 4.54 -18.59 -5.52
C ALA A 103 3.64 -19.27 -6.55
N LYS A 104 2.70 -20.09 -6.08
CA LYS A 104 1.65 -20.67 -6.92
C LYS A 104 0.69 -19.59 -7.43
N GLN A 105 0.51 -18.53 -6.66
CA GLN A 105 -0.33 -17.38 -6.98
C GLN A 105 0.31 -16.12 -6.42
N THR A 106 0.29 -15.04 -7.19
CA THR A 106 0.82 -13.73 -6.79
C THR A 106 -0.31 -12.70 -6.87
N ILE A 107 -0.50 -11.96 -5.78
CA ILE A 107 -1.52 -10.90 -5.69
C ILE A 107 -0.80 -9.56 -5.60
N PHE A 108 -1.10 -8.64 -6.52
CA PHE A 108 -0.53 -7.30 -6.54
C PHE A 108 -1.53 -6.31 -5.93
N THR A 109 -1.17 -5.72 -4.80
CA THR A 109 -2.00 -4.76 -4.05
C THR A 109 -1.29 -3.42 -3.89
N GLU A 110 -0.66 -2.94 -4.98
CA GLU A 110 0.19 -1.75 -5.01
C GLU A 110 -0.60 -0.42 -5.13
N GLY A 111 -1.93 -0.47 -5.02
CA GLY A 111 -2.79 0.69 -5.21
C GLY A 111 -2.98 1.06 -6.69
N CYS A 112 -3.45 2.30 -6.93
CA CYS A 112 -3.88 2.73 -8.27
C CYS A 112 -2.73 2.96 -9.27
N ARG A 113 -1.49 3.08 -8.81
CA ARG A 113 -0.28 3.35 -9.62
C ARG A 113 0.85 2.39 -9.29
N GLY A 114 0.53 1.13 -9.05
CA GLY A 114 1.52 0.10 -8.76
C GLY A 114 2.49 -0.13 -9.91
N SER A 115 3.79 -0.10 -9.65
CA SER A 115 4.82 -0.19 -10.70
C SER A 115 4.86 -1.55 -11.38
N LEU A 116 4.70 -2.64 -10.65
CA LEU A 116 4.64 -3.99 -11.21
C LEU A 116 3.31 -4.23 -11.92
N THR A 117 2.20 -3.75 -11.34
CA THR A 117 0.87 -3.82 -11.95
C THR A 117 0.84 -3.13 -13.31
N GLU A 118 1.46 -1.96 -13.47
CA GLU A 118 1.55 -1.27 -14.74
C GLU A 118 2.41 -2.03 -15.77
N ARG A 119 3.43 -2.75 -15.33
CA ARG A 119 4.23 -3.63 -16.21
C ARG A 119 3.42 -4.84 -16.68
N ILE A 120 2.63 -5.46 -15.79
CA ILE A 120 1.74 -6.58 -16.16
C ILE A 120 0.75 -6.15 -17.23
N LYS A 121 0.05 -5.03 -17.04
CA LYS A 121 -0.94 -4.51 -18.01
C LYS A 121 -0.38 -4.29 -19.43
N LYS A 122 0.92 -4.10 -19.55
CA LYS A 122 1.57 -3.95 -20.88
C LYS A 122 1.82 -5.28 -21.58
N ASN A 123 1.83 -6.38 -20.84
CA ASN A 123 2.13 -7.71 -21.34
C ASN A 123 0.87 -8.56 -21.60
N TYR A 124 -0.26 -8.12 -21.08
CA TYR A 124 -1.58 -8.74 -21.21
C TYR A 124 -2.63 -7.69 -21.64
#